data_7a2889bf7e5d2be026515f6eb734b451
#
_entry.id   7a2889bf7e5d2be026515f6eb734b451
#
_cell.length_a   1.000
_cell.length_b   1.000
_cell.length_c   1.000
_cell.angle_alpha   90.00
_cell.angle_beta   90.00
_cell.angle_gamma   90.00
#
_symmetry.space_group_name_H-M   'P 1'
#
loop_
_entity.id
_entity.type
_entity.pdbx_description
1 polymer ?
#
loop_
_entity_poly.entity_id
_entity_poly.type
_entity_poly.pdbx_seq_one_letter_code
_entity_poly.pdbx_strand_id
1 'polypeptide(L)'
;LPPANGGLQFFYGNQVITNFYNAKTNEYYWDTMTVPDIDLMKDPVFVIFDTDAYYNSTSGGDGSGQVTAPPKKYIIPTSGLMAGTVDDYSENSYNVYADIDQLKAMLKKIFKGKAIPGQPTNKAGKPYKEIYYDQVYVKVDSMENVQEIQKVIQDMGYGASSNAEWM
;
A
#
# COMPACT_ATOMS: atom_id res chain seq x y z
N LEU A 1 -10.36 7.47 -8.72
CA LEU A 1 -11.35 8.57 -8.69
C LEU A 1 -11.26 9.26 -7.33
N PRO A 2 -11.15 10.59 -7.27
CA PRO A 2 -11.17 11.27 -5.97
C PRO A 2 -12.49 10.99 -5.27
N PRO A 3 -12.47 10.79 -3.95
CA PRO A 3 -13.68 10.51 -3.20
C PRO A 3 -14.67 11.67 -3.28
N ALA A 4 -15.93 11.37 -3.50
CA ALA A 4 -17.00 12.37 -3.61
C ALA A 4 -17.12 13.30 -2.38
N ASN A 5 -16.58 12.89 -1.23
CA ASN A 5 -16.66 13.58 0.06
C ASN A 5 -15.29 14.01 0.62
N GLY A 6 -14.21 13.98 -0.17
CA GLY A 6 -12.92 14.55 0.22
C GLY A 6 -12.17 13.84 1.36
N GLY A 7 -12.23 12.50 1.45
CA GLY A 7 -11.45 11.70 2.41
C GLY A 7 -10.68 10.58 1.73
N LEU A 8 -9.73 9.96 2.45
CA LEU A 8 -9.02 8.79 1.96
C LEU A 8 -10.00 7.63 1.74
N GLN A 9 -9.96 7.04 0.55
CA GLN A 9 -10.71 5.84 0.18
C GLN A 9 -9.79 4.87 -0.54
N PHE A 10 -10.09 3.57 -0.45
CA PHE A 10 -9.34 2.53 -1.13
C PHE A 10 -10.13 1.94 -2.30
N PHE A 11 -9.40 1.70 -3.39
CA PHE A 11 -9.85 0.91 -4.53
C PHE A 11 -9.04 -0.38 -4.53
N TYR A 12 -9.71 -1.52 -4.51
CA TYR A 12 -9.07 -2.82 -4.38
C TYR A 12 -8.96 -3.55 -5.72
N GLY A 13 -7.82 -4.18 -5.97
CA GLY A 13 -7.68 -5.18 -7.02
C GLY A 13 -8.55 -6.41 -6.72
N ASN A 14 -8.98 -7.12 -7.77
CA ASN A 14 -9.92 -8.25 -7.65
C ASN A 14 -9.37 -9.44 -6.87
N GLN A 15 -8.04 -9.58 -6.76
CA GLN A 15 -7.41 -10.68 -6.01
C GLN A 15 -6.96 -10.26 -4.59
N VAL A 16 -7.15 -9.02 -4.18
CA VAL A 16 -6.77 -8.57 -2.82
C VAL A 16 -7.48 -9.38 -1.74
N ILE A 17 -8.72 -9.78 -2.00
CA ILE A 17 -9.52 -10.58 -1.05
C ILE A 17 -8.86 -11.91 -0.70
N THR A 18 -8.01 -12.48 -1.55
CA THR A 18 -7.30 -13.74 -1.30
C THR A 18 -6.23 -13.62 -0.21
N ASN A 19 -5.84 -12.40 0.14
CA ASN A 19 -4.88 -12.12 1.20
C ASN A 19 -5.54 -11.91 2.58
N PHE A 20 -6.87 -11.91 2.64
CA PHE A 20 -7.57 -11.78 3.92
C PHE A 20 -7.56 -13.10 4.67
N TYR A 21 -7.20 -13.01 5.94
CA TYR A 21 -7.23 -14.13 6.86
C TYR A 21 -8.63 -14.32 7.45
N ASN A 22 -9.16 -15.50 7.34
CA ASN A 22 -10.43 -15.84 7.97
C ASN A 22 -10.19 -16.26 9.43
N ALA A 23 -10.43 -15.35 10.36
CA ALA A 23 -10.21 -15.60 11.79
C ALA A 23 -11.16 -16.67 12.38
N LYS A 24 -12.26 -17.03 11.71
CA LYS A 24 -13.20 -18.05 12.17
C LYS A 24 -12.71 -19.47 11.85
N THR A 25 -12.16 -19.64 10.63
CA THR A 25 -11.65 -20.93 10.18
C THR A 25 -10.15 -21.09 10.40
N ASN A 26 -9.45 -20.00 10.71
CA ASN A 26 -8.00 -19.94 10.89
C ASN A 26 -7.24 -20.25 9.58
N GLU A 27 -7.78 -19.83 8.44
CA GLU A 27 -7.28 -20.17 7.11
C GLU A 27 -7.16 -18.93 6.22
N TYR A 28 -6.21 -18.99 5.28
CA TYR A 28 -6.14 -18.09 4.13
C TYR A 28 -6.80 -18.73 2.91
N TYR A 29 -7.12 -17.93 1.89
CA TYR A 29 -7.61 -18.43 0.61
C TYR A 29 -6.73 -19.57 0.06
N TRP A 30 -5.42 -19.42 0.15
CA TRP A 30 -4.46 -20.38 -0.41
C TRP A 30 -4.43 -21.75 0.29
N ASP A 31 -4.99 -21.85 1.48
CA ASP A 31 -5.09 -23.13 2.23
C ASP A 31 -6.23 -24.01 1.68
N THR A 32 -7.32 -23.38 1.26
CA THR A 32 -8.56 -24.08 0.89
C THR A 32 -9.06 -23.74 -0.51
N MET A 33 -8.46 -22.75 -1.18
CA MET A 33 -8.93 -22.14 -2.43
C MET A 33 -10.38 -21.61 -2.32
N THR A 34 -10.79 -21.27 -1.11
CA THR A 34 -12.13 -20.72 -0.82
C THR A 34 -12.03 -19.22 -0.57
N VAL A 35 -12.73 -18.45 -1.40
CA VAL A 35 -12.80 -16.99 -1.25
C VAL A 35 -13.46 -16.66 0.09
N PRO A 36 -12.85 -15.81 0.93
CA PRO A 36 -13.46 -15.36 2.18
C PRO A 36 -14.83 -14.71 1.93
N ASP A 37 -15.80 -15.00 2.79
CA ASP A 37 -17.13 -14.38 2.75
C ASP A 37 -17.07 -12.96 3.33
N ILE A 38 -16.48 -12.06 2.55
CA ILE A 38 -16.27 -10.65 2.87
C ILE A 38 -16.69 -9.82 1.65
N ASP A 39 -17.57 -8.87 1.86
CA ASP A 39 -17.94 -7.88 0.83
C ASP A 39 -17.15 -6.58 1.08
N LEU A 40 -16.06 -6.40 0.36
CA LEU A 40 -15.19 -5.21 0.50
C LEU A 40 -15.90 -3.88 0.24
N MET A 41 -17.08 -3.91 -0.41
CA MET A 41 -17.89 -2.69 -0.62
C MET A 41 -18.80 -2.36 0.58
N LYS A 42 -19.10 -3.35 1.42
CA LYS A 42 -20.05 -3.20 2.53
C LYS A 42 -19.42 -3.40 3.89
N ASP A 43 -18.51 -4.37 3.97
CA ASP A 43 -17.88 -4.72 5.23
C ASP A 43 -16.77 -3.71 5.58
N PRO A 44 -16.71 -3.23 6.84
CA PRO A 44 -15.69 -2.27 7.23
C PRO A 44 -14.30 -2.92 7.23
N VAL A 45 -13.40 -2.37 6.44
CA VAL A 45 -11.99 -2.75 6.44
C VAL A 45 -11.21 -1.74 7.27
N PHE A 46 -10.38 -2.23 8.19
CA PHE A 46 -9.49 -1.38 8.95
C PHE A 46 -8.04 -1.57 8.52
N VAL A 47 -7.27 -0.50 8.67
CA VAL A 47 -5.85 -0.44 8.32
C VAL A 47 -5.04 0.01 9.52
N ILE A 48 -3.86 -0.56 9.67
CA ILE A 48 -2.84 -0.13 10.63
C ILE A 48 -1.72 0.51 9.80
N PHE A 49 -1.54 1.82 9.95
CA PHE A 49 -0.46 2.53 9.26
C PHE A 49 0.87 2.44 10.02
N ASP A 50 0.82 2.33 11.34
CA ASP A 50 2.02 2.16 12.18
C ASP A 50 2.37 0.67 12.25
N THR A 51 3.06 0.19 11.22
CA THR A 51 3.49 -1.21 11.12
C THR A 51 4.54 -1.55 12.16
N ASP A 52 5.39 -0.59 12.55
CA ASP A 52 6.40 -0.81 13.59
C ASP A 52 5.74 -1.05 14.94
N ALA A 53 4.73 -0.25 15.29
CA ALA A 53 3.93 -0.49 16.49
C ALA A 53 3.18 -1.83 16.44
N TYR A 54 2.69 -2.23 15.27
CA TYR A 54 2.02 -3.51 15.09
C TYR A 54 2.97 -4.69 15.35
N TYR A 55 4.11 -4.71 14.70
CA TYR A 55 5.08 -5.80 14.86
C TYR A 55 5.67 -5.84 16.28
N ASN A 56 5.94 -4.70 16.89
CA ASN A 56 6.43 -4.64 18.27
C ASN A 56 5.39 -5.10 19.28
N SER A 57 4.09 -4.93 19.01
CA SER A 57 3.01 -5.40 19.90
C SER A 57 2.72 -6.90 19.76
N THR A 58 2.99 -7.50 18.60
CA THR A 58 2.71 -8.92 18.29
C THR A 58 3.92 -9.83 18.49
N SER A 59 5.13 -9.34 18.30
CA SER A 59 6.36 -10.06 18.65
C SER A 59 6.48 -10.01 20.16
N GLY A 60 6.03 -11.05 20.85
CA GLY A 60 6.12 -11.17 22.31
C GLY A 60 7.48 -10.67 22.80
N GLY A 61 7.47 -9.58 23.52
CA GLY A 61 8.59 -8.67 23.75
C GLY A 61 9.91 -9.39 24.07
N ASP A 62 11.00 -8.72 23.79
CA ASP A 62 12.40 -9.08 24.10
C ASP A 62 12.68 -9.37 25.60
N GLY A 63 11.66 -9.71 26.38
CA GLY A 63 11.75 -9.94 27.81
C GLY A 63 11.84 -8.67 28.66
N SER A 64 11.78 -7.47 28.08
CA SER A 64 11.85 -6.19 28.83
C SER A 64 10.57 -5.82 29.56
N GLY A 65 9.50 -6.60 29.42
CA GLY A 65 8.23 -6.40 30.14
C GLY A 65 7.46 -5.14 29.77
N GLN A 66 7.87 -4.39 28.76
CA GLN A 66 7.12 -3.23 28.26
C GLN A 66 5.94 -3.69 27.42
N VAL A 67 4.74 -3.61 27.97
CA VAL A 67 3.49 -3.76 27.21
C VAL A 67 3.34 -2.51 26.36
N THR A 68 3.66 -2.62 25.06
CA THR A 68 3.40 -1.55 24.09
C THR A 68 1.90 -1.48 23.83
N ALA A 69 1.35 -0.26 23.80
CA ALA A 69 -0.05 -0.05 23.47
C ALA A 69 -0.36 -0.64 22.07
N PRO A 70 -1.53 -1.27 21.88
CA PRO A 70 -1.89 -1.82 20.58
C PRO A 70 -1.95 -0.71 19.52
N PRO A 71 -1.54 -1.00 18.28
CA PRO A 71 -1.52 -0.01 17.21
C PRO A 71 -2.93 0.48 16.89
N LYS A 72 -3.03 1.75 16.54
CA LYS A 72 -4.30 2.36 16.18
C LYS A 72 -4.81 1.82 14.84
N LYS A 73 -6.08 1.42 14.82
CA LYS A 73 -6.80 0.97 13.63
C LYS A 73 -7.60 2.12 13.04
N TYR A 74 -7.61 2.22 11.71
CA TYR A 74 -8.35 3.23 10.95
C TYR A 74 -9.29 2.53 9.98
N ILE A 75 -10.56 2.91 9.98
CA ILE A 75 -11.51 2.42 8.98
C ILE A 75 -11.41 3.32 7.76
N ILE A 76 -11.07 2.73 6.62
CA ILE A 76 -10.97 3.42 5.34
C ILE A 76 -12.09 2.92 4.43
N PRO A 77 -12.98 3.81 3.96
CA PRO A 77 -14.06 3.43 3.05
C PRO A 77 -13.52 2.88 1.74
N THR A 78 -14.25 1.96 1.14
CA THR A 78 -13.96 1.45 -0.19
C THR A 78 -14.60 2.34 -1.25
N SER A 79 -13.82 2.76 -2.25
CA SER A 79 -14.30 3.53 -3.39
C SER A 79 -14.72 2.66 -4.58
N GLY A 80 -14.25 1.42 -4.62
CA GLY A 80 -14.54 0.47 -5.69
C GLY A 80 -13.67 -0.77 -5.66
N LEU A 81 -14.04 -1.71 -6.52
CA LEU A 81 -13.32 -2.94 -6.77
C LEU A 81 -12.97 -3.03 -8.26
N MET A 82 -11.84 -3.63 -8.56
CA MET A 82 -11.49 -4.01 -9.93
C MET A 82 -12.46 -5.10 -10.42
N ALA A 83 -12.91 -4.97 -11.66
CA ALA A 83 -13.77 -5.97 -12.30
C ALA A 83 -13.00 -7.29 -12.47
N GLY A 84 -13.71 -8.40 -12.36
CA GLY A 84 -13.18 -9.75 -12.49
C GLY A 84 -13.35 -10.58 -11.22
N THR A 85 -12.99 -11.85 -11.34
CA THR A 85 -12.97 -12.82 -10.24
C THR A 85 -11.55 -12.97 -9.68
N VAL A 86 -11.38 -13.79 -8.66
CA VAL A 86 -10.05 -14.14 -8.12
C VAL A 86 -9.18 -14.93 -9.10
N ASP A 87 -9.77 -15.47 -10.16
CA ASP A 87 -9.06 -16.23 -11.19
C ASP A 87 -8.56 -15.34 -12.35
N ASP A 88 -9.04 -14.08 -12.40
CA ASP A 88 -8.66 -13.12 -13.43
C ASP A 88 -7.42 -12.35 -13.00
N TYR A 89 -6.28 -12.67 -13.57
CA TYR A 89 -5.00 -12.04 -13.23
C TYR A 89 -4.71 -10.80 -14.11
N SER A 90 -4.25 -9.74 -13.47
CA SER A 90 -3.55 -8.61 -14.08
C SER A 90 -2.46 -8.10 -13.12
N GLU A 91 -1.56 -7.26 -13.60
CA GLU A 91 -0.52 -6.63 -12.76
C GLU A 91 -1.09 -5.83 -11.58
N ASN A 92 -2.36 -5.42 -11.67
CA ASN A 92 -3.03 -4.61 -10.67
C ASN A 92 -3.93 -5.40 -9.71
N SER A 93 -4.07 -6.72 -9.92
CA SER A 93 -5.03 -7.57 -9.21
C SER A 93 -4.81 -7.65 -7.70
N TYR A 94 -3.56 -7.59 -7.25
CA TYR A 94 -3.17 -7.68 -5.83
C TYR A 94 -2.97 -6.34 -5.13
N ASN A 95 -3.16 -5.23 -5.84
CA ASN A 95 -2.85 -3.92 -5.31
C ASN A 95 -4.07 -3.24 -4.67
N VAL A 96 -3.79 -2.38 -3.70
CA VAL A 96 -4.76 -1.43 -3.15
C VAL A 96 -4.34 -0.03 -3.59
N TYR A 97 -5.26 0.70 -4.16
CA TYR A 97 -5.02 2.04 -4.71
C TYR A 97 -5.70 3.10 -3.86
N ALA A 98 -5.07 4.24 -3.75
CA ALA A 98 -5.62 5.41 -3.08
C ALA A 98 -5.20 6.69 -3.81
N ASP A 99 -5.94 7.76 -3.58
CA ASP A 99 -5.49 9.09 -3.97
C ASP A 99 -4.23 9.47 -3.17
N ILE A 100 -3.16 9.84 -3.88
CA ILE A 100 -1.84 10.08 -3.27
C ILE A 100 -1.83 11.28 -2.32
N ASP A 101 -2.58 12.34 -2.65
CA ASP A 101 -2.61 13.54 -1.83
C ASP A 101 -3.43 13.32 -0.55
N GLN A 102 -4.51 12.56 -0.63
CA GLN A 102 -5.30 12.14 0.52
C GLN A 102 -4.50 11.21 1.45
N LEU A 103 -3.75 10.27 0.87
CA LEU A 103 -2.87 9.38 1.64
C LEU A 103 -1.78 10.18 2.36
N LYS A 104 -1.08 11.08 1.65
CA LYS A 104 -0.06 11.95 2.25
C LYS A 104 -0.62 12.81 3.38
N ALA A 105 -1.79 13.40 3.19
CA ALA A 105 -2.45 14.21 4.21
C ALA A 105 -2.78 13.37 5.46
N MET A 106 -3.26 12.14 5.28
CA MET A 106 -3.57 11.24 6.38
C MET A 106 -2.32 10.79 7.13
N LEU A 107 -1.26 10.40 6.42
CA LEU A 107 0.01 10.01 7.03
C LEU A 107 0.62 11.14 7.85
N LYS A 108 0.66 12.36 7.33
CA LYS A 108 1.13 13.54 8.09
C LYS A 108 0.30 13.79 9.35
N LYS A 109 -1.01 13.58 9.30
CA LYS A 109 -1.91 13.71 10.46
C LYS A 109 -1.69 12.61 11.50
N ILE A 110 -1.49 11.37 11.07
CA ILE A 110 -1.30 10.21 11.95
C ILE A 110 0.04 10.33 12.68
N PHE A 111 1.11 10.57 11.96
CA PHE A 111 2.46 10.54 12.51
C PHE A 111 2.91 11.85 13.16
N LYS A 112 2.29 13.00 12.82
CA LYS A 112 2.53 14.31 13.47
C LYS A 112 4.02 14.64 13.67
N GLY A 113 4.82 14.50 12.62
CA GLY A 113 6.26 14.77 12.65
C GLY A 113 7.12 13.64 13.22
N LYS A 114 6.54 12.47 13.53
CA LYS A 114 7.28 11.24 13.76
C LYS A 114 7.68 10.59 12.43
N ALA A 115 8.69 9.73 12.46
CA ALA A 115 9.05 8.94 11.30
C ALA A 115 7.87 8.07 10.85
N ILE A 116 7.61 8.07 9.54
CA ILE A 116 6.61 7.18 8.92
C ILE A 116 7.33 5.89 8.56
N PRO A 117 6.80 4.71 8.92
CA PRO A 117 7.41 3.44 8.54
C PRO A 117 7.70 3.36 7.03
N GLY A 118 8.89 2.89 6.67
CA GLY A 118 9.34 2.81 5.28
C GLY A 118 9.85 4.12 4.67
N GLN A 119 9.68 5.27 5.33
CA GLN A 119 10.21 6.54 4.86
C GLN A 119 11.61 6.85 5.40
N PRO A 120 12.49 7.49 4.61
CA PRO A 120 13.83 7.83 5.05
C PRO A 120 13.80 8.87 6.18
N THR A 121 14.82 8.78 7.05
CA THR A 121 15.06 9.75 8.11
C THR A 121 16.45 10.38 7.95
N ASN A 122 16.64 11.55 8.56
CA ASN A 122 17.96 12.16 8.61
C ASN A 122 18.88 11.44 9.62
N LYS A 123 20.15 11.86 9.70
CA LYS A 123 21.15 11.25 10.60
C LYS A 123 20.74 11.26 12.08
N ALA A 124 19.82 12.14 12.50
CA ALA A 124 19.28 12.20 13.86
C ALA A 124 17.98 11.38 14.02
N GLY A 125 17.59 10.55 13.05
CA GLY A 125 16.37 9.75 13.08
C GLY A 125 15.07 10.55 12.90
N LYS A 126 15.15 11.84 12.48
CA LYS A 126 13.98 12.67 12.26
C LYS A 126 13.47 12.53 10.82
N PRO A 127 12.14 12.55 10.58
CA PRO A 127 11.59 12.50 9.24
C PRO A 127 11.96 13.76 8.45
N TYR A 128 12.05 13.60 7.13
CA TYR A 128 12.09 14.73 6.21
C TYR A 128 10.70 15.38 6.11
N LYS A 129 10.66 16.61 5.65
CA LYS A 129 9.40 17.36 5.47
C LYS A 129 8.53 16.76 4.39
N GLU A 130 9.15 16.26 3.33
CA GLU A 130 8.48 15.67 2.18
C GLU A 130 8.44 14.15 2.31
N ILE A 131 7.38 13.54 1.76
CA ILE A 131 7.25 12.09 1.60
C ILE A 131 7.92 11.69 0.31
N TYR A 132 8.81 10.71 0.37
CA TYR A 132 9.52 10.16 -0.78
C TYR A 132 8.69 9.06 -1.44
N TYR A 133 8.76 8.98 -2.76
CA TYR A 133 8.12 7.93 -3.53
C TYR A 133 9.12 6.80 -3.80
N ASP A 134 8.68 5.57 -3.62
CA ASP A 134 9.49 4.39 -3.92
C ASP A 134 9.57 4.16 -5.43
N GLN A 135 8.48 4.46 -6.14
CA GLN A 135 8.35 4.21 -7.56
C GLN A 135 7.51 5.29 -8.24
N VAL A 136 7.88 5.62 -9.47
CA VAL A 136 7.14 6.56 -10.34
C VAL A 136 6.97 5.92 -11.71
N TYR A 137 5.75 5.95 -12.24
CA TYR A 137 5.47 5.52 -13.60
C TYR A 137 5.51 6.70 -14.55
N VAL A 138 6.35 6.60 -15.58
CA VAL A 138 6.49 7.60 -16.63
C VAL A 138 5.82 7.07 -17.90
N LYS A 139 4.77 7.76 -18.35
CA LYS A 139 4.12 7.44 -19.62
C LYS A 139 4.85 8.18 -20.73
N VAL A 140 5.37 7.41 -21.69
CA VAL A 140 6.04 7.95 -22.88
C VAL A 140 5.03 8.02 -24.03
N ASP A 141 5.14 9.03 -24.86
CA ASP A 141 4.25 9.31 -26.00
C ASP A 141 4.37 8.29 -27.14
N SER A 142 5.57 7.74 -27.36
CA SER A 142 5.85 6.74 -28.38
C SER A 142 6.82 5.68 -27.88
N MET A 143 6.64 4.44 -28.34
CA MET A 143 7.53 3.32 -28.02
C MET A 143 8.98 3.58 -28.47
N GLU A 144 9.17 4.34 -29.56
CA GLU A 144 10.50 4.68 -30.09
C GLU A 144 11.30 5.55 -29.12
N ASN A 145 10.61 6.35 -28.27
CA ASN A 145 11.23 7.27 -27.32
C ASN A 145 11.56 6.61 -25.97
N VAL A 146 11.09 5.39 -25.72
CA VAL A 146 11.21 4.72 -24.41
C VAL A 146 12.67 4.59 -23.97
N GLN A 147 13.55 4.13 -24.86
CA GLN A 147 14.95 3.92 -24.54
C GLN A 147 15.69 5.24 -24.28
N GLU A 148 15.38 6.29 -25.04
CA GLU A 148 15.97 7.61 -24.84
C GLU A 148 15.54 8.20 -23.50
N ILE A 149 14.24 8.17 -23.19
CA ILE A 149 13.70 8.65 -21.90
C ILE A 149 14.26 7.85 -20.73
N GLN A 150 14.34 6.53 -20.86
CA GLN A 150 14.96 5.67 -19.85
C GLN A 150 16.40 6.09 -19.56
N LYS A 151 17.19 6.34 -20.60
CA LYS A 151 18.58 6.81 -20.45
C LYS A 151 18.66 8.17 -19.77
N VAL A 152 17.80 9.12 -20.15
CA VAL A 152 17.73 10.44 -19.50
C VAL A 152 17.47 10.31 -18.01
N ILE A 153 16.53 9.45 -17.61
CA ILE A 153 16.22 9.22 -16.20
C ILE A 153 17.41 8.60 -15.46
N GLN A 154 18.12 7.64 -16.10
CA GLN A 154 19.32 7.03 -15.53
C GLN A 154 20.46 8.04 -15.39
N ASP A 155 20.67 8.91 -16.39
CA ASP A 155 21.69 9.97 -16.35
C ASP A 155 21.39 11.02 -15.25
N MET A 156 20.14 11.15 -14.82
CA MET A 156 19.74 11.94 -13.64
C MET A 156 20.04 11.25 -12.31
N GLY A 157 20.54 10.00 -12.32
CA GLY A 157 20.90 9.23 -11.13
C GLY A 157 19.76 8.39 -10.55
N TYR A 158 18.64 8.21 -11.27
CA TYR A 158 17.54 7.35 -10.85
C TYR A 158 17.61 5.97 -11.52
N GLY A 159 17.09 4.94 -10.85
CA GLY A 159 16.84 3.67 -11.49
C GLY A 159 15.68 3.79 -12.48
N ALA A 160 15.83 3.30 -13.69
CA ALA A 160 14.76 3.24 -14.67
C ALA A 160 14.80 1.93 -15.44
N SER A 161 13.64 1.32 -15.64
CA SER A 161 13.43 0.13 -16.45
C SER A 161 12.19 0.27 -17.30
N SER A 162 12.13 -0.44 -18.40
CA SER A 162 10.96 -0.47 -19.28
C SER A 162 10.72 -1.89 -19.80
N ASN A 163 9.46 -2.18 -20.13
CA ASN A 163 9.10 -3.47 -20.73
C ASN A 163 9.50 -3.55 -22.24
N ALA A 164 10.00 -2.47 -22.81
CA ALA A 164 10.45 -2.44 -24.22
C ALA A 164 11.68 -3.35 -24.50
N GLU A 165 12.40 -3.75 -23.44
CA GLU A 165 13.57 -4.65 -23.56
C GLU A 165 13.16 -6.12 -23.81
N TRP A 166 11.89 -6.46 -23.66
CA TRP A 166 11.36 -7.82 -23.76
C TRP A 166 10.49 -8.04 -25.01
N MET A 167 10.34 -7.05 -25.87
CA MET A 167 9.63 -7.12 -27.14
C MET A 167 10.59 -7.07 -28.32
#